data_98bfa299b799bd35f23d1804e1bed5ea
#
_entry.id   98bfa299b799bd35f23d1804e1bed5ea
#
_cell.length_a   1.000
_cell.length_b   1.000
_cell.length_c   1.000
_cell.angle_alpha   90.00
_cell.angle_beta   90.00
_cell.angle_gamma   90.00
#
_symmetry.space_group_name_H-M   'P 1'
#
loop_
_entity.id
_entity.type
_entity.pdbx_description
1 polymer ?
#
loop_
_entity_poly.entity_id
_entity_poly.type
_entity_poly.pdbx_seq_one_letter_code
_entity_poly.pdbx_strand_id
1 'polypeptide(L)'
;ASDVYKRQVNVFKALCTKLGEKDFYIAAGGSFVHIFAGFIIAFVTACIIGFLASFCRWLREFLRPAIVIMQSLPIASFIIVLIIWFGSKNVASYISFIVVFPMIYNSVITGVGNVDSKILEMAQVFNVSCWKKIRCIYAVYVLPYIQTSLKSALGMCWKACLLYTSDA
;
A
#
# COMPACT_ATOMS: atom_id res chain seq x y z
N ALA A 1 -25.06 21.17 22.87
CA ALA A 1 -24.68 19.80 23.35
C ALA A 1 -25.73 18.74 23.01
N SER A 2 -27.01 19.07 23.03
CA SER A 2 -28.13 18.12 22.77
C SER A 2 -28.16 17.59 21.32
N ASP A 3 -27.80 18.40 20.32
CA ASP A 3 -27.91 18.02 18.92
C ASP A 3 -26.75 17.11 18.44
N VAL A 4 -25.59 17.23 19.05
CA VAL A 4 -24.45 16.35 18.77
C VAL A 4 -24.73 14.93 19.29
N TYR A 5 -25.34 14.81 20.46
CA TYR A 5 -25.72 13.55 21.04
C TYR A 5 -26.83 12.84 20.24
N LYS A 6 -27.83 13.57 19.76
CA LYS A 6 -28.88 13.05 18.88
C LYS A 6 -28.32 12.54 17.55
N ARG A 7 -27.33 13.22 16.97
CA ARG A 7 -26.64 12.77 15.75
C ARG A 7 -25.88 11.46 15.99
N GLN A 8 -25.19 11.33 17.10
CA GLN A 8 -24.46 10.09 17.44
C GLN A 8 -25.41 8.90 17.61
N VAL A 9 -26.55 9.07 18.28
CA VAL A 9 -27.56 8.03 18.46
C VAL A 9 -28.21 7.64 17.13
N ASN A 10 -28.46 8.62 16.24
CA ASN A 10 -29.04 8.35 14.93
C ASN A 10 -28.04 7.62 14.00
N VAL A 11 -26.76 7.97 14.07
CA VAL A 11 -25.69 7.25 13.34
C VAL A 11 -25.61 5.79 13.84
N PHE A 12 -25.69 5.57 15.15
CA PHE A 12 -25.64 4.22 15.72
C PHE A 12 -26.86 3.39 15.32
N LYS A 13 -28.07 3.98 15.32
CA LYS A 13 -29.28 3.32 14.83
C LYS A 13 -29.21 3.00 13.33
N ALA A 14 -28.75 3.96 12.50
CA ALA A 14 -28.56 3.74 11.08
C ALA A 14 -27.52 2.64 10.79
N LEU A 15 -26.44 2.58 11.58
CA LEU A 15 -25.43 1.53 11.49
C LEU A 15 -26.02 0.15 11.83
N CYS A 16 -26.79 0.05 12.91
CA CYS A 16 -27.43 -1.20 13.30
C CYS A 16 -28.47 -1.68 12.27
N THR A 17 -29.20 -0.76 11.64
CA THR A 17 -30.17 -1.09 10.60
C THR A 17 -29.48 -1.57 9.32
N LYS A 18 -28.41 -0.88 8.91
CA LYS A 18 -27.60 -1.26 7.73
C LYS A 18 -26.83 -2.55 7.91
N LEU A 19 -26.38 -2.86 9.11
CA LEU A 19 -25.74 -4.16 9.44
C LEU A 19 -26.69 -5.35 9.32
N GLY A 20 -28.01 -5.14 9.31
CA GLY A 20 -29.02 -6.18 9.07
C GLY A 20 -29.34 -6.45 7.60
N GLU A 21 -28.90 -5.60 6.67
CA GLU A 21 -29.19 -5.71 5.23
C GLU A 21 -28.11 -6.55 4.52
N LYS A 22 -28.54 -7.58 3.77
CA LYS A 22 -27.63 -8.42 2.97
C LYS A 22 -26.89 -7.62 1.91
N ASP A 23 -27.50 -6.57 1.37
CA ASP A 23 -26.93 -5.71 0.36
C ASP A 23 -25.69 -4.93 0.86
N PHE A 24 -25.67 -4.61 2.15
CA PHE A 24 -24.50 -4.00 2.80
C PHE A 24 -23.27 -4.93 2.77
N TYR A 25 -23.45 -6.20 3.06
CA TYR A 25 -22.35 -7.18 3.02
C TYR A 25 -21.84 -7.46 1.62
N ILE A 26 -22.73 -7.43 0.63
CA ILE A 26 -22.36 -7.60 -0.79
C ILE A 26 -21.57 -6.39 -1.28
N ALA A 27 -22.02 -5.17 -0.97
CA ALA A 27 -21.34 -3.94 -1.33
C ALA A 27 -19.99 -3.79 -0.61
N ALA A 28 -19.95 -4.06 0.69
CA ALA A 28 -18.73 -4.03 1.49
C ALA A 28 -17.73 -5.11 1.04
N GLY A 29 -18.20 -6.32 0.75
CA GLY A 29 -17.38 -7.41 0.23
C GLY A 29 -16.78 -7.10 -1.14
N GLY A 30 -17.56 -6.51 -2.05
CA GLY A 30 -17.08 -6.06 -3.34
C GLY A 30 -15.98 -5.00 -3.23
N SER A 31 -16.21 -3.99 -2.38
CA SER A 31 -15.21 -2.95 -2.12
C SER A 31 -13.93 -3.54 -1.51
N PHE A 32 -14.05 -4.46 -0.56
CA PHE A 32 -12.91 -5.12 0.07
C PHE A 32 -12.07 -5.92 -0.93
N VAL A 33 -12.71 -6.65 -1.85
CA VAL A 33 -12.02 -7.40 -2.91
C VAL A 33 -11.26 -6.46 -3.84
N HIS A 34 -11.86 -5.34 -4.25
CA HIS A 34 -11.19 -4.35 -5.10
C HIS A 34 -9.98 -3.69 -4.42
N ILE A 35 -10.11 -3.35 -3.13
CA ILE A 35 -9.02 -2.80 -2.34
C ILE A 35 -7.89 -3.81 -2.21
N PHE A 36 -8.23 -5.05 -1.87
CA PHE A 36 -7.26 -6.11 -1.67
C PHE A 36 -6.54 -6.48 -2.97
N ALA A 37 -7.25 -6.50 -4.09
CA ALA A 37 -6.66 -6.71 -5.41
C ALA A 37 -5.66 -5.59 -5.76
N GLY A 38 -6.05 -4.31 -5.58
CA GLY A 38 -5.16 -3.16 -5.78
C GLY A 38 -3.93 -3.20 -4.87
N PHE A 39 -4.12 -3.61 -3.61
CA PHE A 39 -3.06 -3.78 -2.63
C PHE A 39 -2.05 -4.86 -3.06
N ILE A 40 -2.52 -6.04 -3.45
CA ILE A 40 -1.64 -7.14 -3.88
C ILE A 40 -0.86 -6.77 -5.15
N ILE A 41 -1.52 -6.16 -6.12
CA ILE A 41 -0.85 -5.70 -7.35
C ILE A 41 0.23 -4.67 -7.01
N ALA A 42 -0.09 -3.68 -6.16
CA ALA A 42 0.87 -2.68 -5.71
C ALA A 42 2.05 -3.31 -4.96
N PHE A 43 1.77 -4.25 -4.06
CA PHE A 43 2.78 -4.94 -3.28
C PHE A 43 3.76 -5.72 -4.17
N VAL A 44 3.23 -6.55 -5.07
CA VAL A 44 4.06 -7.38 -5.96
C VAL A 44 4.89 -6.51 -6.90
N THR A 45 4.26 -5.52 -7.55
CA THR A 45 4.97 -4.61 -8.46
C THR A 45 6.02 -3.77 -7.74
N ALA A 46 5.72 -3.26 -6.53
CA ALA A 46 6.68 -2.49 -5.73
C ALA A 46 7.87 -3.35 -5.27
N CYS A 47 7.65 -4.61 -4.89
CA CYS A 47 8.73 -5.52 -4.54
C CYS A 47 9.65 -5.81 -5.75
N ILE A 48 9.07 -6.10 -6.91
CA ILE A 48 9.85 -6.38 -8.13
C ILE A 48 10.63 -5.15 -8.57
N ILE A 49 9.94 -4.02 -8.72
CA ILE A 49 10.55 -2.77 -9.20
C ILE A 49 11.54 -2.21 -8.18
N GLY A 50 11.22 -2.27 -6.89
CA GLY A 50 12.12 -1.83 -5.81
C GLY A 50 13.39 -2.66 -5.74
N PHE A 51 13.28 -3.98 -5.92
CA PHE A 51 14.44 -4.85 -5.98
C PHE A 51 15.31 -4.57 -7.21
N LEU A 52 14.71 -4.42 -8.40
CA LEU A 52 15.43 -4.05 -9.62
C LEU A 52 16.12 -2.67 -9.49
N ALA A 53 15.40 -1.68 -8.95
CA ALA A 53 15.92 -0.33 -8.74
C ALA A 53 17.05 -0.29 -7.69
N SER A 54 17.12 -1.25 -6.77
CA SER A 54 18.21 -1.37 -5.80
C SER A 54 19.55 -1.71 -6.46
N PHE A 55 19.53 -2.44 -7.58
CA PHE A 55 20.73 -2.80 -8.33
C PHE A 55 20.99 -1.88 -9.53
N CYS A 56 19.94 -1.21 -10.05
CA CYS A 56 20.03 -0.35 -11.21
C CYS A 56 19.85 1.12 -10.81
N ARG A 57 20.96 1.85 -10.65
CA ARG A 57 20.98 3.27 -10.25
C ARG A 57 20.15 4.15 -11.19
N TRP A 58 20.19 3.87 -12.49
CA TRP A 58 19.43 4.61 -13.50
C TRP A 58 17.92 4.48 -13.31
N LEU A 59 17.44 3.28 -13.05
CA LEU A 59 16.04 3.01 -12.77
C LEU A 59 15.59 3.69 -11.47
N ARG A 60 16.44 3.67 -10.46
CA ARG A 60 16.19 4.33 -9.17
C ARG A 60 16.01 5.84 -9.31
N GLU A 61 16.92 6.50 -10.04
CA GLU A 61 16.84 7.96 -10.24
C GLU A 61 15.67 8.35 -11.15
N PHE A 62 15.33 7.52 -12.14
CA PHE A 62 14.18 7.74 -13.01
C PHE A 62 12.85 7.63 -12.26
N LEU A 63 12.72 6.66 -11.35
CA LEU A 63 11.50 6.46 -10.56
C LEU A 63 11.36 7.43 -9.39
N ARG A 64 12.45 8.02 -8.93
CA ARG A 64 12.47 8.91 -7.78
C ARG A 64 11.45 10.05 -7.87
N PRO A 65 11.33 10.84 -8.95
CA PRO A 65 10.34 11.90 -9.03
C PRO A 65 8.91 11.37 -8.98
N ALA A 66 8.63 10.24 -9.63
CA ALA A 66 7.29 9.63 -9.60
C ALA A 66 6.89 9.20 -8.18
N ILE A 67 7.81 8.59 -7.44
CA ILE A 67 7.59 8.17 -6.05
C ILE A 67 7.34 9.39 -5.15
N VAL A 68 8.13 10.46 -5.30
CA VAL A 68 7.96 11.70 -4.53
C VAL A 68 6.60 12.34 -4.81
N ILE A 69 6.19 12.40 -6.08
CA ILE A 69 4.88 12.94 -6.46
C ILE A 69 3.77 12.11 -5.81
N MET A 70 3.80 10.77 -5.92
CA MET A 70 2.80 9.89 -5.31
C MET A 70 2.67 10.09 -3.80
N GLN A 71 3.79 10.33 -3.09
CA GLN A 71 3.78 10.55 -1.65
C GLN A 71 3.35 11.97 -1.24
N SER A 72 3.54 12.95 -2.12
CA SER A 72 3.21 14.35 -1.85
C SER A 72 1.75 14.68 -2.12
N LEU A 73 1.04 13.84 -2.87
CA LEU A 73 -0.36 14.08 -3.20
C LEU A 73 -1.25 13.94 -1.96
N PRO A 74 -2.06 14.95 -1.62
CA PRO A 74 -3.09 14.80 -0.58
C PRO A 74 -4.15 13.82 -1.10
N ILE A 75 -4.25 12.65 -0.47
CA ILE A 75 -5.10 11.54 -0.90
C ILE A 75 -6.55 12.00 -1.11
N ALA A 76 -7.07 12.83 -0.20
CA ALA A 76 -8.45 13.33 -0.26
C ALA A 76 -8.74 14.13 -1.54
N SER A 77 -7.82 14.98 -1.98
CA SER A 77 -8.00 15.78 -3.21
C SER A 77 -7.88 14.93 -4.46
N PHE A 78 -7.02 13.91 -4.43
CA PHE A 78 -6.79 13.04 -5.58
C PHE A 78 -7.93 12.04 -5.81
N ILE A 79 -8.63 11.65 -4.74
CA ILE A 79 -9.81 10.77 -4.82
C ILE A 79 -10.87 11.36 -5.76
N ILE A 80 -11.18 12.67 -5.65
CA ILE A 80 -12.19 13.34 -6.47
C ILE A 80 -11.83 13.23 -7.96
N VAL A 81 -10.57 13.46 -8.30
CA VAL A 81 -10.09 13.36 -9.70
C VAL A 81 -10.21 11.93 -10.22
N LEU A 82 -9.84 10.95 -9.40
CA LEU A 82 -9.93 9.53 -9.77
C LEU A 82 -11.38 9.07 -9.99
N ILE A 83 -12.34 9.57 -9.20
CA ILE A 83 -13.77 9.25 -9.35
C ILE A 83 -14.28 9.76 -10.71
N ILE A 84 -13.89 10.98 -11.08
CA ILE A 84 -14.31 11.58 -12.35
C ILE A 84 -13.75 10.83 -13.55
N TRP A 85 -12.51 10.34 -13.46
CA TRP A 85 -11.82 9.71 -14.59
C TRP A 85 -12.14 8.21 -14.74
N PHE A 86 -12.17 7.47 -13.65
CA PHE A 86 -12.25 6.00 -13.66
C PHE A 86 -13.58 5.45 -13.13
N GLY A 87 -14.47 6.33 -12.69
CA GLY A 87 -15.75 5.94 -12.12
C GLY A 87 -15.62 5.27 -10.74
N SER A 88 -16.72 5.22 -10.02
CA SER A 88 -16.77 4.83 -8.60
C SER A 88 -16.32 3.38 -8.33
N LYS A 89 -16.52 2.44 -9.28
CA LYS A 89 -16.27 1.00 -9.04
C LYS A 89 -14.79 0.61 -8.84
N ASN A 90 -13.88 1.25 -9.56
CA ASN A 90 -12.45 0.86 -9.58
C ASN A 90 -11.54 1.79 -8.77
N VAL A 91 -12.07 2.91 -8.30
CA VAL A 91 -11.28 3.95 -7.60
C VAL A 91 -10.57 3.39 -6.37
N ALA A 92 -11.21 2.51 -5.61
CA ALA A 92 -10.62 1.88 -4.44
C ALA A 92 -9.33 1.11 -4.76
N SER A 93 -9.26 0.41 -5.90
CA SER A 93 -8.06 -0.30 -6.34
C SER A 93 -6.93 0.66 -6.71
N TYR A 94 -7.23 1.75 -7.41
CA TYR A 94 -6.24 2.76 -7.78
C TYR A 94 -5.68 3.51 -6.57
N ILE A 95 -6.53 3.87 -5.62
CA ILE A 95 -6.10 4.51 -4.36
C ILE A 95 -5.17 3.58 -3.59
N SER A 96 -5.56 2.31 -3.43
CA SER A 96 -4.73 1.31 -2.78
C SER A 96 -3.36 1.19 -3.46
N PHE A 97 -3.33 1.17 -4.79
CA PHE A 97 -2.09 1.10 -5.55
C PHE A 97 -1.20 2.33 -5.30
N ILE A 98 -1.74 3.54 -5.43
CA ILE A 98 -0.99 4.79 -5.28
C ILE A 98 -0.40 4.95 -3.88
N VAL A 99 -1.11 4.47 -2.85
CA VAL A 99 -0.67 4.55 -1.45
C VAL A 99 0.38 3.48 -1.13
N VAL A 100 0.11 2.23 -1.51
CA VAL A 100 0.94 1.08 -1.12
C VAL A 100 2.24 1.02 -1.89
N PHE A 101 2.19 1.29 -3.20
CA PHE A 101 3.34 1.15 -4.09
C PHE A 101 4.57 1.94 -3.60
N PRO A 102 4.52 3.26 -3.33
CA PRO A 102 5.68 4.02 -2.90
C PRO A 102 6.18 3.60 -1.50
N MET A 103 5.28 3.18 -0.60
CA MET A 103 5.67 2.73 0.74
C MET A 103 6.50 1.45 0.68
N ILE A 104 6.01 0.45 -0.05
CA ILE A 104 6.72 -0.84 -0.18
C ILE A 104 8.00 -0.67 -1.01
N TYR A 105 7.96 0.11 -2.09
CA TYR A 105 9.14 0.43 -2.90
C TYR A 105 10.28 1.01 -2.06
N ASN A 106 10.01 2.03 -1.25
CA ASN A 106 11.02 2.63 -0.37
C ASN A 106 11.54 1.66 0.68
N SER A 107 10.68 0.78 1.20
CA SER A 107 11.08 -0.24 2.17
C SER A 107 12.02 -1.27 1.57
N VAL A 108 11.76 -1.69 0.33
CA VAL A 108 12.65 -2.61 -0.39
C VAL A 108 14.01 -1.97 -0.64
N ILE A 109 14.04 -0.73 -1.14
CA ILE A 109 15.31 -0.02 -1.38
C ILE A 109 16.09 0.17 -0.09
N THR A 110 15.43 0.59 0.98
CA THR A 110 16.07 0.78 2.28
C THR A 110 16.59 -0.54 2.84
N GLY A 111 15.79 -1.60 2.76
CA GLY A 111 16.19 -2.93 3.23
C GLY A 111 17.38 -3.50 2.47
N VAL A 112 17.41 -3.36 1.15
CA VAL A 112 18.56 -3.78 0.33
C VAL A 112 19.80 -2.92 0.62
N GLY A 113 19.62 -1.61 0.81
CA GLY A 113 20.72 -0.68 1.11
C GLY A 113 21.36 -0.87 2.50
N ASN A 114 20.63 -1.48 3.44
CA ASN A 114 21.12 -1.76 4.79
C ASN A 114 21.76 -3.14 4.95
N VAL A 115 21.96 -3.89 3.87
CA VAL A 115 22.70 -5.16 3.92
C VAL A 115 24.18 -4.85 4.22
N ASP A 116 24.72 -5.51 5.24
CA ASP A 116 26.12 -5.35 5.62
C ASP A 116 27.06 -5.81 4.49
N SER A 117 27.98 -4.94 4.09
CA SER A 117 28.98 -5.22 3.06
C SER A 117 29.83 -6.44 3.40
N LYS A 118 30.13 -6.66 4.68
CA LYS A 118 30.91 -7.82 5.14
C LYS A 118 30.22 -9.15 4.83
N ILE A 119 28.89 -9.18 4.93
CA ILE A 119 28.10 -10.38 4.60
C ILE A 119 28.13 -10.62 3.10
N LEU A 120 28.09 -9.55 2.29
CA LEU A 120 28.19 -9.67 0.83
C LEU A 120 29.58 -10.12 0.40
N GLU A 121 30.64 -9.61 1.00
CA GLU A 121 32.01 -10.05 0.77
C GLU A 121 32.20 -11.53 1.13
N MET A 122 31.70 -11.94 2.30
CA MET A 122 31.75 -13.34 2.73
C MET A 122 31.00 -14.25 1.75
N ALA A 123 29.80 -13.84 1.30
CA ALA A 123 29.04 -14.58 0.30
C ALA A 123 29.74 -14.64 -1.07
N GLN A 124 30.63 -13.72 -1.35
CA GLN A 124 31.42 -13.67 -2.57
C GLN A 124 32.62 -14.62 -2.48
N VAL A 125 33.32 -14.65 -1.34
CA VAL A 125 34.43 -15.58 -1.05
C VAL A 125 33.96 -17.04 -1.12
N PHE A 126 32.78 -17.33 -0.58
CA PHE A 126 32.18 -18.67 -0.63
C PHE A 126 31.49 -19.02 -1.95
N ASN A 127 31.62 -18.20 -2.98
CA ASN A 127 30.98 -18.40 -4.29
C ASN A 127 29.47 -18.74 -4.20
N VAL A 128 28.75 -18.08 -3.26
CA VAL A 128 27.31 -18.30 -3.09
C VAL A 128 26.56 -17.85 -4.35
N SER A 129 25.74 -18.76 -4.91
CA SER A 129 24.91 -18.47 -6.09
C SER A 129 24.01 -17.23 -5.86
N CYS A 130 23.78 -16.44 -6.93
CA CYS A 130 22.93 -15.24 -6.88
C CYS A 130 21.54 -15.51 -6.29
N TRP A 131 20.92 -16.65 -6.60
CA TRP A 131 19.63 -17.07 -6.06
C TRP A 131 19.66 -17.25 -4.54
N LYS A 132 20.73 -17.86 -4.04
CA LYS A 132 20.91 -18.05 -2.58
C LYS A 132 21.19 -16.70 -1.89
N LYS A 133 21.96 -15.79 -2.51
CA LYS A 133 22.17 -14.43 -1.98
C LYS A 133 20.85 -13.66 -1.85
N ILE A 134 20.00 -13.72 -2.88
CA ILE A 134 18.69 -13.06 -2.86
C ILE A 134 17.82 -13.62 -1.73
N ARG A 135 17.71 -14.93 -1.64
CA ARG A 135 16.81 -15.59 -0.70
C ARG A 135 17.28 -15.57 0.75
N CYS A 136 18.58 -15.74 0.99
CA CYS A 136 19.11 -15.87 2.36
C CYS A 136 19.66 -14.58 2.94
N ILE A 137 20.11 -13.64 2.12
CA ILE A 137 20.67 -12.36 2.60
C ILE A 137 19.64 -11.24 2.40
N TYR A 138 19.33 -10.90 1.15
CA TYR A 138 18.44 -9.78 0.86
C TYR A 138 17.05 -9.95 1.44
N ALA A 139 16.44 -11.12 1.32
CA ALA A 139 15.10 -11.36 1.84
C ALA A 139 15.02 -11.17 3.36
N VAL A 140 16.03 -11.63 4.09
CA VAL A 140 16.07 -11.50 5.57
C VAL A 140 16.21 -10.04 5.99
N TYR A 141 17.05 -9.27 5.31
CA TYR A 141 17.24 -7.84 5.61
C TYR A 141 16.07 -6.97 5.17
N VAL A 142 15.41 -7.29 4.07
CA VAL A 142 14.28 -6.53 3.54
C VAL A 142 12.98 -6.83 4.31
N LEU A 143 12.81 -8.05 4.80
CA LEU A 143 11.58 -8.50 5.46
C LEU A 143 11.10 -7.60 6.61
N PRO A 144 11.93 -7.17 7.59
CA PRO A 144 11.48 -6.31 8.68
C PRO A 144 10.99 -4.93 8.19
N TYR A 145 11.64 -4.37 7.16
CA TYR A 145 11.22 -3.11 6.55
C TYR A 145 9.86 -3.25 5.84
N ILE A 146 9.67 -4.34 5.09
CA ILE A 146 8.38 -4.64 4.47
C ILE A 146 7.30 -4.84 5.52
N GLN A 147 7.55 -5.56 6.60
CA GLN A 147 6.56 -5.79 7.66
C GLN A 147 6.09 -4.49 8.30
N THR A 148 7.02 -3.58 8.58
CA THR A 148 6.69 -2.26 9.16
C THR A 148 5.85 -1.43 8.20
N SER A 149 6.24 -1.38 6.93
CA SER A 149 5.50 -0.64 5.91
C SER A 149 4.16 -1.28 5.58
N LEU A 150 4.06 -2.60 5.63
CA LEU A 150 2.82 -3.33 5.43
C LEU A 150 1.77 -2.93 6.48
N LYS A 151 2.16 -2.86 7.75
CA LYS A 151 1.28 -2.41 8.84
C LYS A 151 0.78 -0.98 8.60
N SER A 152 1.68 -0.08 8.22
CA SER A 152 1.33 1.32 7.92
C SER A 152 0.47 1.44 6.67
N ALA A 153 0.79 0.71 5.61
CA ALA A 153 0.05 0.70 4.35
C ALA A 153 -1.38 0.17 4.54
N LEU A 154 -1.56 -0.92 5.29
CA LEU A 154 -2.89 -1.44 5.64
C LEU A 154 -3.71 -0.40 6.41
N GLY A 155 -3.11 0.26 7.40
CA GLY A 155 -3.78 1.32 8.15
C GLY A 155 -4.19 2.52 7.30
N MET A 156 -3.35 2.92 6.33
CA MET A 156 -3.66 4.02 5.40
C MET A 156 -4.72 3.62 4.38
N CYS A 157 -4.65 2.42 3.80
CA CYS A 157 -5.67 1.90 2.91
C CYS A 157 -7.04 1.85 3.60
N TRP A 158 -7.09 1.38 4.85
CA TRP A 158 -8.32 1.33 5.63
C TRP A 158 -8.93 2.72 5.86
N LYS A 159 -8.08 3.70 6.24
CA LYS A 159 -8.54 5.09 6.42
C LYS A 159 -9.03 5.70 5.12
N ALA A 160 -8.31 5.51 4.02
CA ALA A 160 -8.71 6.02 2.70
C ALA A 160 -10.04 5.41 2.24
N CYS A 161 -10.26 4.11 2.51
CA CYS A 161 -11.50 3.44 2.17
C CYS A 161 -12.70 3.91 3.00
N LEU A 162 -12.51 4.13 4.32
CA LEU A 162 -13.56 4.69 5.17
C LEU A 162 -13.96 6.10 4.73
N LEU A 163 -12.99 6.93 4.35
CA LEU A 163 -13.25 8.27 3.84
C LEU A 163 -14.07 8.22 2.54
N TYR A 164 -13.75 7.26 1.66
CA TYR A 164 -14.44 7.07 0.39
C TYR A 164 -15.87 6.54 0.54
N THR A 165 -16.11 5.63 1.49
CA THR A 165 -17.45 5.05 1.72
C THR A 165 -18.40 6.05 2.40
N SER A 166 -17.87 7.07 3.06
CA SER A 166 -18.67 8.13 3.72
C SER A 166 -19.23 9.16 2.74
N ASP A 167 -18.64 9.31 1.56
CA ASP A 167 -19.05 10.31 0.55
C ASP A 167 -19.88 9.71 -0.61
N ALA A 168 -20.17 8.42 -0.59
CA ALA A 168 -21.02 7.70 -1.54
C ALA A 168 -22.37 7.34 -0.92
#